data_71bfb8af8c80044d98069c1356d93830
#
_entry.id   71bfb8af8c80044d98069c1356d93830
#
_cell.length_a   1.000
_cell.length_b   1.000
_cell.length_c   1.000
_cell.angle_alpha   90.00
_cell.angle_beta   90.00
_cell.angle_gamma   90.00
#
_symmetry.space_group_name_H-M   'P 1'
#
loop_
_entity.id
_entity.type
_entity.pdbx_description
1 polymer ?
#
loop_
_entity_poly.entity_id
_entity_poly.type
_entity_poly.pdbx_seq_one_letter_code
_entity_poly.pdbx_strand_id
1 'polypeptide(L)'
;MFNTAVVVHTASISEQITSWHEQLGPWLFYAAVWGLVFAGTGLFVGAFIPFITGDSLVFAAGLVAATAAAEGSGAWQDVNIWVMASGVGIAAWFGDQVGYAIGLRLGRPYLDKRKGTWMRKAIERSEKFYKAWGWWAVVIARFMPWARVLVPAIAGISKMNYYKFSTANLVGALAWGVGLTTAGYFAYSIPIVKNASYAIAAFFILASLVAGLRTWLKNRKSA
;
A
#
# COMPACT_ATOMS: atom_id res chain seq x y z
N MET A 1 13.14 44.92 -30.81
CA MET A 1 14.17 44.32 -29.95
C MET A 1 13.59 43.74 -28.60
N PHE A 2 12.30 43.83 -28.35
CA PHE A 2 11.68 43.42 -27.08
C PHE A 2 11.15 41.97 -27.02
N ASN A 3 11.19 41.25 -28.19
CA ASN A 3 10.50 39.94 -28.26
C ASN A 3 11.42 38.73 -28.01
N THR A 4 12.72 38.90 -28.16
CA THR A 4 13.71 37.80 -28.01
C THR A 4 14.00 37.45 -26.53
N ALA A 5 14.07 38.46 -25.66
CA ALA A 5 14.36 38.23 -24.24
C ALA A 5 13.19 37.50 -23.49
N VAL A 6 11.95 37.83 -23.86
CA VAL A 6 10.75 37.17 -23.27
C VAL A 6 10.66 35.74 -23.77
N VAL A 7 10.93 35.46 -25.03
CA VAL A 7 10.91 34.11 -25.61
C VAL A 7 12.00 33.23 -25.01
N VAL A 8 13.21 33.75 -24.80
CA VAL A 8 14.31 33.02 -24.16
C VAL A 8 13.99 32.71 -22.69
N HIS A 9 13.35 33.65 -21.97
CA HIS A 9 13.01 33.42 -20.57
C HIS A 9 11.87 32.40 -20.39
N THR A 10 10.87 32.46 -21.27
CA THR A 10 9.77 31.45 -21.26
C THR A 10 10.25 30.05 -21.70
N ALA A 11 11.18 29.97 -22.66
CA ALA A 11 11.79 28.69 -23.04
C ALA A 11 12.59 28.09 -21.87
N SER A 12 13.38 28.89 -21.15
CA SER A 12 14.14 28.40 -19.98
C SER A 12 13.26 27.94 -18.82
N ILE A 13 12.14 28.61 -18.60
CA ILE A 13 11.17 28.19 -17.57
C ILE A 13 10.47 26.89 -17.99
N SER A 14 10.07 26.76 -19.24
CA SER A 14 9.46 25.53 -19.74
C SER A 14 10.43 24.34 -19.68
N GLU A 15 11.69 24.54 -20.02
CA GLU A 15 12.75 23.53 -19.91
C GLU A 15 13.01 23.13 -18.45
N GLN A 16 13.03 24.08 -17.52
CA GLN A 16 13.14 23.80 -16.10
C GLN A 16 11.94 23.01 -15.57
N ILE A 17 10.72 23.39 -15.94
CA ILE A 17 9.51 22.67 -15.52
C ILE A 17 9.52 21.25 -16.09
N THR A 18 9.91 21.07 -17.34
CA THR A 18 10.01 19.76 -17.97
C THR A 18 11.07 18.89 -17.27
N SER A 19 12.25 19.46 -16.99
CA SER A 19 13.31 18.73 -16.29
C SER A 19 12.91 18.33 -14.85
N TRP A 20 12.19 19.19 -14.14
CA TRP A 20 11.65 18.84 -12.83
C TRP A 20 10.55 17.77 -12.92
N HIS A 21 9.70 17.82 -13.93
CA HIS A 21 8.70 16.80 -14.16
C HIS A 21 9.32 15.44 -14.47
N GLU A 22 10.36 15.41 -15.28
CA GLU A 22 11.13 14.20 -15.59
C GLU A 22 11.85 13.65 -14.35
N GLN A 23 12.48 14.49 -13.56
CA GLN A 23 13.24 14.08 -12.37
C GLN A 23 12.32 13.70 -11.20
N LEU A 24 11.22 14.41 -10.98
CA LEU A 24 10.32 14.20 -9.86
C LEU A 24 9.22 13.15 -10.13
N GLY A 25 8.90 12.88 -11.41
CA GLY A 25 7.86 11.95 -11.80
C GLY A 25 7.99 10.58 -11.15
N PRO A 26 9.13 9.89 -11.25
CA PRO A 26 9.35 8.60 -10.61
C PRO A 26 9.26 8.66 -9.08
N TRP A 27 9.80 9.72 -8.46
CA TRP A 27 9.76 9.90 -7.01
C TRP A 27 8.37 10.17 -6.47
N LEU A 28 7.55 10.93 -7.19
CA LEU A 28 6.15 11.14 -6.83
C LEU A 28 5.36 9.84 -6.92
N PHE A 29 5.64 9.01 -7.91
CA PHE A 29 5.02 7.70 -8.04
C PHE A 29 5.42 6.76 -6.89
N TYR A 30 6.71 6.69 -6.55
CA TYR A 30 7.17 5.94 -5.38
C TYR A 30 6.49 6.44 -4.11
N ALA A 31 6.50 7.75 -3.86
CA ALA A 31 5.91 8.34 -2.67
C ALA A 31 4.40 8.05 -2.56
N ALA A 32 3.67 8.13 -3.68
CA ALA A 32 2.24 7.82 -3.72
C ALA A 32 1.98 6.34 -3.38
N VAL A 33 2.68 5.42 -4.03
CA VAL A 33 2.52 3.98 -3.78
C VAL A 33 2.91 3.63 -2.34
N TRP A 34 4.08 4.06 -1.88
CA TRP A 34 4.55 3.79 -0.53
C TRP A 34 3.65 4.42 0.54
N GLY A 35 3.19 5.65 0.31
CA GLY A 35 2.26 6.34 1.19
C GLY A 35 0.91 5.62 1.31
N LEU A 36 0.36 5.15 0.18
CA LEU A 36 -0.88 4.36 0.18
C LEU A 36 -0.71 3.01 0.87
N VAL A 37 0.42 2.32 0.64
CA VAL A 37 0.73 1.06 1.33
C VAL A 37 0.88 1.30 2.84
N PHE A 38 1.64 2.32 3.24
CA PHE A 38 1.79 2.70 4.65
C PHE A 38 0.44 3.01 5.31
N ALA A 39 -0.39 3.85 4.67
CA ALA A 39 -1.71 4.20 5.18
C ALA A 39 -2.65 2.99 5.25
N GLY A 40 -2.59 2.13 4.22
CA GLY A 40 -3.39 0.90 4.15
C GLY A 40 -3.10 -0.07 5.28
N THR A 41 -1.84 -0.20 5.67
CA THR A 41 -1.41 -1.12 6.73
C THR A 41 -1.46 -0.47 8.12
N GLY A 42 -0.98 0.77 8.25
CA GLY A 42 -0.81 1.44 9.54
C GLY A 42 -2.08 2.08 10.10
N LEU A 43 -2.90 2.68 9.24
CA LEU A 43 -4.10 3.41 9.64
C LEU A 43 -5.39 2.58 9.47
N PHE A 44 -5.27 1.28 9.28
CA PHE A 44 -6.39 0.35 9.06
C PHE A 44 -7.28 0.71 7.86
N VAL A 45 -6.86 1.60 6.98
CA VAL A 45 -7.61 1.96 5.77
C VAL A 45 -7.83 0.72 4.90
N GLY A 46 -6.86 -0.18 4.84
CA GLY A 46 -6.96 -1.45 4.15
C GLY A 46 -8.03 -2.41 4.69
N ALA A 47 -8.51 -2.22 5.93
CA ALA A 47 -9.63 -3.00 6.46
C ALA A 47 -10.97 -2.57 5.86
N PHE A 48 -11.11 -1.30 5.48
CA PHE A 48 -12.31 -0.75 4.87
C PHE A 48 -12.31 -0.87 3.34
N ILE A 49 -11.11 -0.82 2.72
CA ILE A 49 -10.94 -0.88 1.27
C ILE A 49 -9.81 -1.88 0.94
N PRO A 50 -10.01 -3.18 1.19
CA PRO A 50 -8.93 -4.17 1.20
C PRO A 50 -8.27 -4.39 -0.17
N PHE A 51 -9.02 -4.21 -1.27
CA PHE A 51 -8.49 -4.47 -2.61
C PHE A 51 -7.74 -3.29 -3.21
N ILE A 52 -8.09 -2.04 -2.88
CA ILE A 52 -7.52 -0.84 -3.52
C ILE A 52 -6.16 -0.48 -2.92
N THR A 53 -5.97 -0.66 -1.61
CA THR A 53 -4.75 -0.26 -0.89
C THR A 53 -3.78 -1.40 -0.64
N GLY A 54 -4.05 -2.58 -1.18
CA GLY A 54 -3.30 -3.79 -0.89
C GLY A 54 -2.66 -4.44 -2.11
N ASP A 55 -3.02 -5.70 -2.34
CA ASP A 55 -2.37 -6.57 -3.32
C ASP A 55 -2.47 -6.03 -4.74
N SER A 56 -3.64 -5.48 -5.12
CA SER A 56 -3.86 -4.92 -6.46
C SER A 56 -3.00 -3.68 -6.72
N LEU A 57 -2.84 -2.79 -5.72
CA LEU A 57 -1.98 -1.61 -5.85
C LEU A 57 -0.53 -2.00 -6.06
N VAL A 58 -0.02 -2.92 -5.24
CA VAL A 58 1.38 -3.35 -5.29
C VAL A 58 1.68 -4.11 -6.59
N PHE A 59 0.75 -4.96 -7.02
CA PHE A 59 0.84 -5.65 -8.30
C PHE A 59 0.82 -4.67 -9.48
N ALA A 60 -0.11 -3.69 -9.47
CA ALA A 60 -0.21 -2.66 -10.50
C ALA A 60 1.05 -1.78 -10.55
N ALA A 61 1.65 -1.45 -9.40
CA ALA A 61 2.90 -0.70 -9.35
C ALA A 61 4.06 -1.45 -10.02
N GLY A 62 4.10 -2.79 -9.87
CA GLY A 62 5.05 -3.64 -10.58
C GLY A 62 4.82 -3.64 -12.09
N LEU A 63 3.55 -3.71 -12.51
CA LEU A 63 3.17 -3.65 -13.93
C LEU A 63 3.55 -2.30 -14.56
N VAL A 64 3.29 -1.18 -13.85
CA VAL A 64 3.70 0.16 -14.31
C VAL A 64 5.22 0.27 -14.45
N ALA A 65 5.97 -0.28 -13.49
CA ALA A 65 7.44 -0.31 -13.60
C ALA A 65 7.92 -1.11 -14.83
N ALA A 66 7.21 -2.18 -15.19
CA ALA A 66 7.55 -2.97 -16.38
C ALA A 66 7.19 -2.23 -17.68
N THR A 67 6.04 -1.54 -17.74
CA THR A 67 5.67 -0.72 -18.91
C THR A 67 6.66 0.42 -19.12
N ALA A 68 7.05 1.10 -18.05
CA ALA A 68 8.04 2.17 -18.06
C ALA A 68 9.39 1.69 -18.62
N ALA A 69 9.85 0.53 -18.17
CA ALA A 69 11.10 -0.07 -18.67
C ALA A 69 11.03 -0.51 -20.14
N ALA A 70 9.85 -0.94 -20.62
CA ALA A 70 9.67 -1.42 -21.99
C ALA A 70 9.48 -0.30 -23.02
N GLU A 71 8.77 0.75 -22.64
CA GLU A 71 8.40 1.83 -23.57
C GLU A 71 9.49 2.91 -23.66
N GLY A 72 10.37 3.03 -22.65
CA GLY A 72 11.54 3.93 -22.65
C GLY A 72 11.20 5.42 -22.82
N SER A 73 9.93 5.79 -22.63
CA SER A 73 9.43 7.15 -22.80
C SER A 73 8.32 7.49 -21.80
N GLY A 74 8.25 8.76 -21.40
CA GLY A 74 7.23 9.28 -20.49
C GLY A 74 7.73 9.54 -19.06
N ALA A 75 6.87 10.10 -18.23
CA ALA A 75 7.17 10.55 -16.86
C ALA A 75 7.62 9.43 -15.89
N TRP A 76 7.45 8.19 -16.26
CA TRP A 76 7.72 6.99 -15.43
C TRP A 76 8.87 6.14 -15.94
N GLN A 77 9.59 6.57 -17.00
CA GLN A 77 10.64 5.79 -17.68
C GLN A 77 11.76 5.32 -16.74
N ASP A 78 12.03 6.07 -15.66
CA ASP A 78 13.09 5.78 -14.72
C ASP A 78 12.61 5.02 -13.46
N VAL A 79 11.41 4.43 -13.52
CA VAL A 79 10.88 3.64 -12.38
C VAL A 79 11.64 2.33 -12.25
N ASN A 80 12.51 2.26 -11.25
CA ASN A 80 13.28 1.06 -10.94
C ASN A 80 12.44 0.08 -10.09
N ILE A 81 12.29 -1.16 -10.59
CA ILE A 81 11.52 -2.21 -9.91
C ILE A 81 12.06 -2.53 -8.50
N TRP A 82 13.38 -2.54 -8.32
CA TRP A 82 13.98 -2.87 -7.03
C TRP A 82 13.74 -1.78 -5.98
N VAL A 83 13.79 -0.51 -6.41
CA VAL A 83 13.46 0.64 -5.56
C VAL A 83 11.98 0.58 -5.18
N MET A 84 11.09 0.32 -6.14
CA MET A 84 9.66 0.16 -5.88
C MET A 84 9.40 -0.98 -4.91
N ALA A 85 9.90 -2.18 -5.19
CA ALA A 85 9.64 -3.38 -4.41
C ALA A 85 10.17 -3.30 -2.97
N SER A 86 11.41 -2.82 -2.80
CA SER A 86 12.00 -2.63 -1.47
C SER A 86 11.26 -1.56 -0.67
N GLY A 87 10.90 -0.45 -1.30
CA GLY A 87 10.15 0.63 -0.66
C GLY A 87 8.75 0.22 -0.25
N VAL A 88 8.05 -0.59 -1.05
CA VAL A 88 6.76 -1.19 -0.67
C VAL A 88 6.91 -2.05 0.58
N GLY A 89 7.92 -2.92 0.64
CA GLY A 89 8.18 -3.75 1.80
C GLY A 89 8.48 -2.92 3.06
N ILE A 90 9.30 -1.89 2.92
CA ILE A 90 9.68 -0.98 4.01
C ILE A 90 8.47 -0.16 4.47
N ALA A 91 7.70 0.42 3.54
CA ALA A 91 6.50 1.19 3.87
C ALA A 91 5.45 0.35 4.61
N ALA A 92 5.24 -0.87 4.17
CA ALA A 92 4.36 -1.82 4.82
C ALA A 92 4.86 -2.20 6.22
N TRP A 93 6.17 -2.45 6.39
CA TRP A 93 6.75 -2.72 7.69
C TRP A 93 6.57 -1.57 8.67
N PHE A 94 6.82 -0.32 8.24
CA PHE A 94 6.60 0.87 9.07
C PHE A 94 5.12 1.07 9.41
N GLY A 95 4.21 0.86 8.46
CA GLY A 95 2.77 0.94 8.71
C GLY A 95 2.35 -0.02 9.83
N ASP A 96 2.83 -1.24 9.80
CA ASP A 96 2.51 -2.22 10.83
C ASP A 96 3.11 -1.90 12.20
N GLN A 97 4.25 -1.18 12.27
CA GLN A 97 4.75 -0.69 13.56
C GLN A 97 3.75 0.30 14.19
N VAL A 98 3.13 1.16 13.37
CA VAL A 98 2.06 2.06 13.82
C VAL A 98 0.86 1.25 14.30
N GLY A 99 0.43 0.24 13.54
CA GLY A 99 -0.66 -0.68 13.92
C GLY A 99 -0.38 -1.38 15.26
N TYR A 100 0.84 -1.89 15.46
CA TYR A 100 1.27 -2.49 16.72
C TYR A 100 1.21 -1.49 17.88
N ALA A 101 1.74 -0.27 17.68
CA ALA A 101 1.75 0.78 18.69
C ALA A 101 0.33 1.22 19.09
N ILE A 102 -0.57 1.33 18.11
CA ILE A 102 -2.00 1.62 18.35
C ILE A 102 -2.62 0.48 19.18
N GLY A 103 -2.39 -0.77 18.81
CA GLY A 103 -2.86 -1.93 19.56
C GLY A 103 -2.39 -1.94 21.01
N LEU A 104 -1.10 -1.67 21.22
CA LEU A 104 -0.48 -1.66 22.54
C LEU A 104 -0.96 -0.51 23.42
N ARG A 105 -1.04 0.72 22.86
CA ARG A 105 -1.32 1.95 23.63
C ARG A 105 -2.81 2.22 23.78
N LEU A 106 -3.61 1.95 22.77
CA LEU A 106 -5.05 2.26 22.76
C LEU A 106 -5.91 1.01 22.94
N GLY A 107 -5.58 -0.08 22.24
CA GLY A 107 -6.37 -1.30 22.26
C GLY A 107 -6.36 -1.97 23.62
N ARG A 108 -5.20 -2.16 24.22
CA ARG A 108 -5.07 -2.85 25.51
C ARG A 108 -5.77 -2.14 26.65
N PRO A 109 -5.57 -0.82 26.92
CA PRO A 109 -6.27 -0.12 27.99
C PRO A 109 -7.79 -0.08 27.81
N TYR A 110 -8.25 -0.01 26.54
CA TYR A 110 -9.68 -0.03 26.24
C TYR A 110 -10.31 -1.37 26.59
N LEU A 111 -9.62 -2.47 26.34
CA LEU A 111 -10.07 -3.83 26.61
C LEU A 111 -10.03 -4.18 28.09
N ASP A 112 -9.03 -3.72 28.81
CA ASP A 112 -8.91 -3.90 30.24
C ASP A 112 -10.09 -3.22 30.99
N LYS A 113 -10.65 -2.14 30.42
CA LYS A 113 -11.83 -1.43 30.95
C LYS A 113 -13.18 -2.07 30.57
N ARG A 114 -13.24 -2.81 29.46
CA ARG A 114 -14.50 -3.43 28.98
C ARG A 114 -14.53 -4.93 29.30
N LYS A 115 -15.58 -5.36 30.02
CA LYS A 115 -15.85 -6.77 30.37
C LYS A 115 -16.49 -7.58 29.24
N GLY A 116 -16.38 -7.16 27.96
CA GLY A 116 -17.00 -7.81 26.81
C GLY A 116 -16.41 -9.20 26.52
N THR A 117 -17.25 -10.25 26.63
CA THR A 117 -16.84 -11.65 26.51
C THR A 117 -16.31 -12.03 25.13
N TRP A 118 -16.84 -11.44 24.05
CA TRP A 118 -16.43 -11.76 22.67
C TRP A 118 -14.99 -11.30 22.38
N MET A 119 -14.66 -10.07 22.75
CA MET A 119 -13.35 -9.49 22.51
C MET A 119 -12.24 -10.20 23.32
N ARG A 120 -12.55 -10.57 24.58
CA ARG A 120 -11.61 -11.37 25.39
C ARG A 120 -11.33 -12.73 24.74
N LYS A 121 -12.35 -13.42 24.24
CA LYS A 121 -12.20 -14.69 23.52
C LYS A 121 -11.37 -14.52 22.25
N ALA A 122 -11.53 -13.41 21.51
CA ALA A 122 -10.72 -13.13 20.32
C ALA A 122 -9.23 -12.94 20.67
N ILE A 123 -8.93 -12.20 21.75
CA ILE A 123 -7.57 -12.01 22.25
C ILE A 123 -6.97 -13.35 22.74
N GLU A 124 -7.68 -14.10 23.56
CA GLU A 124 -7.22 -15.39 24.05
C GLU A 124 -6.90 -16.36 22.91
N ARG A 125 -7.74 -16.38 21.86
CA ARG A 125 -7.47 -17.17 20.64
C ARG A 125 -6.22 -16.69 19.93
N SER A 126 -6.03 -15.37 19.82
CA SER A 126 -4.85 -14.79 19.19
C SER A 126 -3.59 -15.05 20.01
N GLU A 127 -3.65 -14.93 21.34
CA GLU A 127 -2.53 -15.27 22.23
C GLU A 127 -2.16 -16.77 22.11
N LYS A 128 -3.16 -17.67 22.06
CA LYS A 128 -2.91 -19.10 21.81
C LYS A 128 -2.27 -19.34 20.46
N PHE A 129 -2.74 -18.65 19.42
CA PHE A 129 -2.17 -18.74 18.08
C PHE A 129 -0.72 -18.27 18.04
N TYR A 130 -0.41 -17.12 18.67
CA TYR A 130 0.98 -16.63 18.77
C TYR A 130 1.86 -17.52 19.66
N LYS A 131 1.32 -18.16 20.69
CA LYS A 131 2.07 -19.13 21.50
C LYS A 131 2.39 -20.41 20.71
N ALA A 132 1.47 -20.86 19.88
CA ALA A 132 1.63 -22.09 19.09
C ALA A 132 2.57 -21.88 17.86
N TRP A 133 2.39 -20.79 17.12
CA TRP A 133 3.08 -20.53 15.85
C TRP A 133 4.20 -19.50 15.98
N GLY A 134 4.25 -18.76 17.09
CA GLY A 134 5.32 -17.81 17.44
C GLY A 134 5.57 -16.78 16.35
N TRP A 135 6.82 -16.69 15.92
CA TRP A 135 7.32 -15.77 14.92
C TRP A 135 6.64 -16.00 13.54
N TRP A 136 6.45 -17.26 13.15
CA TRP A 136 5.84 -17.65 11.89
C TRP A 136 4.38 -17.23 11.75
N ALA A 137 3.66 -17.10 12.86
CA ALA A 137 2.27 -16.62 12.86
C ALA A 137 2.13 -15.26 12.20
N VAL A 138 3.06 -14.33 12.49
CA VAL A 138 3.07 -12.98 11.92
C VAL A 138 3.42 -13.01 10.44
N VAL A 139 4.41 -13.82 10.05
CA VAL A 139 4.82 -13.95 8.65
C VAL A 139 3.69 -14.51 7.79
N ILE A 140 3.08 -15.62 8.21
CA ILE A 140 2.03 -16.30 7.44
C ILE A 140 0.76 -15.45 7.35
N ALA A 141 0.38 -14.81 8.45
CA ALA A 141 -0.80 -13.95 8.49
C ALA A 141 -0.74 -12.81 7.47
N ARG A 142 0.45 -12.39 7.05
CA ARG A 142 0.62 -11.34 6.05
C ARG A 142 0.10 -11.72 4.66
N PHE A 143 0.11 -12.99 4.33
CA PHE A 143 -0.44 -13.49 3.07
C PHE A 143 -1.97 -13.66 3.08
N MET A 144 -2.60 -13.41 4.23
CA MET A 144 -4.06 -13.42 4.37
C MET A 144 -4.60 -11.98 4.40
N PRO A 145 -5.45 -11.56 3.44
CA PRO A 145 -5.84 -10.15 3.26
C PRO A 145 -6.41 -9.48 4.52
N TRP A 146 -7.25 -10.16 5.28
CA TRP A 146 -7.84 -9.62 6.51
C TRP A 146 -6.90 -9.72 7.71
N ALA A 147 -6.12 -10.80 7.78
CA ALA A 147 -5.23 -11.02 8.91
C ALA A 147 -4.09 -10.00 8.94
N ARG A 148 -3.49 -9.67 7.80
CA ARG A 148 -2.35 -8.73 7.74
C ARG A 148 -2.67 -7.35 8.31
N VAL A 149 -3.90 -6.86 8.17
CA VAL A 149 -4.31 -5.55 8.71
C VAL A 149 -4.55 -5.62 10.21
N LEU A 150 -5.08 -6.73 10.71
CA LEU A 150 -5.45 -6.89 12.12
C LEU A 150 -4.30 -7.41 12.98
N VAL A 151 -3.42 -8.22 12.43
CA VAL A 151 -2.33 -8.89 13.16
C VAL A 151 -1.41 -7.92 13.89
N PRO A 152 -0.97 -6.80 13.31
CA PRO A 152 -0.14 -5.83 14.04
C PRO A 152 -0.82 -5.30 15.30
N ALA A 153 -2.08 -4.91 15.19
CA ALA A 153 -2.84 -4.41 16.34
C ALA A 153 -3.05 -5.50 17.40
N ILE A 154 -3.41 -6.71 16.97
CA ILE A 154 -3.62 -7.83 17.89
C ILE A 154 -2.30 -8.20 18.59
N ALA A 155 -1.17 -8.17 17.88
CA ALA A 155 0.15 -8.40 18.47
C ALA A 155 0.48 -7.35 19.54
N GLY A 156 0.14 -6.08 19.29
CA GLY A 156 0.27 -4.99 20.26
C GLY A 156 -0.65 -5.18 21.48
N ILE A 157 -1.91 -5.49 21.26
CA ILE A 157 -2.90 -5.77 22.32
C ILE A 157 -2.44 -6.94 23.21
N SER A 158 -1.93 -8.01 22.60
CA SER A 158 -1.45 -9.21 23.28
C SER A 158 -0.06 -9.03 23.93
N LYS A 159 0.54 -7.83 23.85
CA LYS A 159 1.88 -7.53 24.35
C LYS A 159 2.95 -8.50 23.83
N MET A 160 2.83 -8.91 22.56
CA MET A 160 3.87 -9.72 21.92
C MET A 160 5.21 -8.99 22.02
N ASN A 161 6.30 -9.72 22.23
CA ASN A 161 7.63 -9.12 22.25
C ASN A 161 7.89 -8.36 20.94
N TYR A 162 8.22 -7.07 21.07
CA TYR A 162 8.37 -6.17 19.92
C TYR A 162 9.42 -6.65 18.91
N TYR A 163 10.58 -7.13 19.38
CA TYR A 163 11.63 -7.62 18.47
C TYR A 163 11.17 -8.84 17.67
N LYS A 164 10.46 -9.77 18.30
CA LYS A 164 9.89 -10.94 17.60
C LYS A 164 8.82 -10.51 16.59
N PHE A 165 7.97 -9.57 16.95
CA PHE A 165 6.97 -9.01 16.03
C PHE A 165 7.65 -8.28 14.88
N SER A 166 8.56 -7.33 15.17
CA SER A 166 9.16 -6.46 14.17
C SER A 166 10.00 -7.24 13.15
N THR A 167 10.78 -8.23 13.59
CA THR A 167 11.57 -9.09 12.68
C THR A 167 10.70 -10.01 11.82
N ALA A 168 9.68 -10.63 12.41
CA ALA A 168 8.72 -11.43 11.67
C ALA A 168 7.97 -10.61 10.64
N ASN A 169 7.52 -9.42 11.06
CA ASN A 169 6.83 -8.49 10.20
C ASN A 169 7.71 -7.97 9.06
N LEU A 170 9.01 -7.66 9.33
CA LEU A 170 9.96 -7.24 8.30
C LEU A 170 10.12 -8.31 7.22
N VAL A 171 10.34 -9.56 7.62
CA VAL A 171 10.47 -10.67 6.67
C VAL A 171 9.18 -10.87 5.87
N GLY A 172 8.03 -10.87 6.53
CA GLY A 172 6.74 -10.99 5.86
C GLY A 172 6.45 -9.81 4.92
N ALA A 173 6.78 -8.57 5.33
CA ALA A 173 6.59 -7.37 4.55
C ALA A 173 7.44 -7.34 3.27
N LEU A 174 8.71 -7.71 3.40
CA LEU A 174 9.60 -7.81 2.25
C LEU A 174 9.17 -8.94 1.33
N ALA A 175 8.89 -10.13 1.86
CA ALA A 175 8.44 -11.26 1.05
C ALA A 175 7.15 -10.94 0.27
N TRP A 176 6.17 -10.33 0.93
CA TRP A 176 4.92 -9.91 0.30
C TRP A 176 5.14 -8.76 -0.69
N GLY A 177 5.82 -7.67 -0.28
CA GLY A 177 6.02 -6.49 -1.09
C GLY A 177 6.87 -6.77 -2.32
N VAL A 178 8.03 -7.41 -2.15
CA VAL A 178 8.90 -7.81 -3.25
C VAL A 178 8.20 -8.85 -4.14
N GLY A 179 7.56 -9.86 -3.52
CA GLY A 179 6.87 -10.93 -4.25
C GLY A 179 5.78 -10.40 -5.17
N LEU A 180 4.86 -9.56 -4.67
CA LEU A 180 3.78 -9.02 -5.47
C LEU A 180 4.24 -7.98 -6.49
N THR A 181 5.18 -7.11 -6.12
CA THR A 181 5.70 -6.11 -7.06
C THR A 181 6.44 -6.79 -8.22
N THR A 182 7.27 -7.79 -7.95
CA THR A 182 7.97 -8.54 -8.99
C THR A 182 7.02 -9.42 -9.80
N ALA A 183 5.99 -10.01 -9.18
CA ALA A 183 4.95 -10.73 -9.90
C ALA A 183 4.22 -9.82 -10.89
N GLY A 184 3.86 -8.59 -10.48
CA GLY A 184 3.29 -7.58 -11.37
C GLY A 184 4.23 -7.19 -12.51
N TYR A 185 5.51 -7.02 -12.21
CA TYR A 185 6.53 -6.71 -13.22
C TYR A 185 6.65 -7.81 -14.29
N PHE A 186 6.78 -9.06 -13.89
CA PHE A 186 6.89 -10.18 -14.83
C PHE A 186 5.57 -10.49 -15.54
N ALA A 187 4.42 -10.13 -14.93
CA ALA A 187 3.12 -10.28 -15.57
C ALA A 187 2.99 -9.46 -16.86
N TYR A 188 3.76 -8.39 -17.02
CA TYR A 188 3.80 -7.59 -18.26
C TYR A 188 4.22 -8.41 -19.48
N SER A 189 5.10 -9.37 -19.32
CA SER A 189 5.58 -10.25 -20.42
C SER A 189 4.53 -11.29 -20.87
N ILE A 190 3.43 -11.44 -20.11
CA ILE A 190 2.35 -12.38 -20.42
C ILE A 190 1.18 -11.60 -20.99
N PRO A 191 0.89 -11.65 -22.31
CA PRO A 191 -0.12 -10.79 -22.96
C PRO A 191 -1.51 -10.91 -22.35
N ILE A 192 -1.91 -12.10 -21.92
CA ILE A 192 -3.23 -12.33 -21.31
C ILE A 192 -3.34 -11.67 -19.93
N VAL A 193 -2.25 -11.67 -19.15
CA VAL A 193 -2.21 -11.05 -17.82
C VAL A 193 -2.18 -9.53 -17.94
N LYS A 194 -1.43 -8.98 -18.90
CA LYS A 194 -1.39 -7.55 -19.20
C LYS A 194 -2.80 -7.03 -19.52
N ASN A 195 -3.50 -7.68 -20.43
CA ASN A 195 -4.86 -7.29 -20.83
C ASN A 195 -5.88 -7.45 -19.69
N ALA A 196 -5.79 -8.54 -18.94
CA ALA A 196 -6.64 -8.77 -17.78
C ALA A 196 -6.40 -7.72 -16.67
N SER A 197 -5.15 -7.33 -16.43
CA SER A 197 -4.82 -6.30 -15.44
C SER A 197 -5.39 -4.93 -15.80
N TYR A 198 -5.34 -4.55 -17.07
CA TYR A 198 -5.97 -3.31 -17.53
C TYR A 198 -7.50 -3.37 -17.40
N ALA A 199 -8.13 -4.51 -17.73
CA ALA A 199 -9.56 -4.70 -17.58
C ALA A 199 -10.01 -4.62 -16.11
N ILE A 200 -9.26 -5.24 -15.21
CA ILE A 200 -9.50 -5.19 -13.76
C ILE A 200 -9.33 -3.76 -13.24
N ALA A 201 -8.25 -3.07 -13.61
CA ALA A 201 -8.04 -1.68 -13.21
C ALA A 201 -9.18 -0.77 -13.71
N ALA A 202 -9.57 -0.89 -14.97
CA ALA A 202 -10.68 -0.15 -15.55
C ALA A 202 -12.01 -0.44 -14.83
N PHE A 203 -12.28 -1.71 -14.50
CA PHE A 203 -13.47 -2.10 -13.74
C PHE A 203 -13.51 -1.42 -12.36
N PHE A 204 -12.41 -1.42 -11.61
CA PHE A 204 -12.38 -0.77 -10.30
C PHE A 204 -12.49 0.75 -10.38
N ILE A 205 -11.88 1.38 -11.38
CA ILE A 205 -12.02 2.82 -11.62
C ILE A 205 -13.49 3.15 -11.93
N LEU A 206 -14.12 2.42 -12.85
CA LEU A 206 -15.53 2.62 -13.19
C LEU A 206 -16.46 2.36 -12.01
N ALA A 207 -16.24 1.30 -11.26
CA ALA A 207 -17.01 0.99 -10.05
C ALA A 207 -16.89 2.11 -9.01
N SER A 208 -15.69 2.65 -8.79
CA SER A 208 -15.43 3.77 -7.88
C SER A 208 -16.12 5.05 -8.35
N LEU A 209 -16.07 5.36 -9.65
CA LEU A 209 -16.76 6.51 -10.25
C LEU A 209 -18.28 6.39 -10.10
N VAL A 210 -18.84 5.21 -10.40
CA VAL A 210 -20.29 4.94 -10.24
C VAL A 210 -20.71 5.05 -8.78
N ALA A 211 -19.93 4.50 -7.85
CA ALA A 211 -20.22 4.62 -6.42
C ALA A 211 -20.16 6.09 -5.95
N GLY A 212 -19.14 6.84 -6.36
CA GLY A 212 -19.01 8.26 -6.09
C GLY A 212 -20.18 9.08 -6.66
N LEU A 213 -20.54 8.82 -7.91
CA LEU A 213 -21.66 9.50 -8.57
C LEU A 213 -23.00 9.19 -7.88
N ARG A 214 -23.24 7.92 -7.52
CA ARG A 214 -24.45 7.53 -6.78
C ARG A 214 -24.55 8.23 -5.43
N THR A 215 -23.45 8.33 -4.69
CA THR A 215 -23.40 9.03 -3.41
C THR A 215 -23.67 10.52 -3.59
N TRP A 216 -23.07 11.14 -4.59
CA TRP A 216 -23.29 12.55 -4.90
C TRP A 216 -24.74 12.86 -5.30
N LEU A 217 -25.34 12.02 -6.17
CA LEU A 217 -26.74 12.17 -6.58
C LEU A 217 -27.70 11.95 -5.41
N LYS A 218 -27.40 11.02 -4.49
CA LYS A 218 -28.22 10.78 -3.30
C LYS A 218 -28.20 11.98 -2.38
N ASN A 219 -27.03 12.58 -2.15
CA ASN A 219 -26.90 13.75 -1.29
C ASN A 219 -27.58 15.02 -1.88
N ARG A 220 -27.64 15.14 -3.20
CA ARG A 220 -28.39 16.23 -3.87
C ARG A 220 -29.92 16.13 -3.73
N LYS A 221 -30.45 14.91 -3.54
CA LYS A 221 -31.90 14.72 -3.34
C LYS A 221 -32.35 14.93 -1.89
N SER A 222 -31.40 15.06 -0.97
CA SER A 222 -31.65 15.23 0.48
C SER A 222 -31.44 16.69 0.94
N ALA A 223 -30.99 17.57 0.02
CA ALA A 223 -30.88 19.02 0.19
C ALA A 223 -31.97 19.75 -0.60
#